data_bc170122deeb4b1b0cedd3a2562e72d0
#
_entry.id   bc170122deeb4b1b0cedd3a2562e72d0
#
_cell.length_a   1.000
_cell.length_b   1.000
_cell.length_c   1.000
_cell.angle_alpha   90.00
_cell.angle_beta   90.00
_cell.angle_gamma   90.00
#
_symmetry.space_group_name_H-M   'P 1'
#
loop_
_entity.id
_entity.type
_entity.pdbx_description
1 polymer ?
#
loop_
_entity_poly.entity_id
_entity_poly.type
_entity_poly.pdbx_seq_one_letter_code
_entity_poly.pdbx_strand_id
1 'polypeptide(L)'
;MGQEIVRQPRKTYTLKAEEIFYYLFFAILLFAKGIGLYDGMKAFTVCLLAAFLCFGVKICLTEHTVGELIKIALLMILGLVVYRSSGDKTAFIYILVIVGMKCIPVRRVFKVGAVVWSFAFVMTTVLALLKQIPDLALVHSKLGLGHIIRWSLGYTHPNVLHISYVILLAFIFYLARWEKKQLLWATVIAYLFNFYIFLYSVSYTGLILTTVYLALNLYFNLRKRLSKAEKWLIQCVFPACTILSVLGPVVVKGRFFDILNKLMNTRWNLSRYFLTEQRISLFGTRITVPPESNYSIDCSYVYVLMYFGIIVFILAVVAYFLTIRYEVKKDKRKELAIMLAFLFAGMSEPFMANLSFKNLTLLFVGEYFYRSDRMPYKGVWQNLFYKRIRLTPWTEKELTFELPRERGRWTEVKAIFVRKKVSIFLTGFFVFVLAGSCYYYMTEPAQIAYVEVGLSDYWPGETVKPDRSQLPEDFNGLIIGNADGKTEMYALTGNILMLEHFREAVSLGLACGLAAGALYGMGSCMVQKKKNG
;
A
#
# COMPACT_ATOMS: atom_id res chain seq x y z
N MET A 1 -5.21 39.66 44.06
CA MET A 1 -5.08 39.84 42.61
C MET A 1 -5.25 38.46 41.97
N GLY A 2 -6.43 38.15 41.50
CA GLY A 2 -6.71 36.87 40.81
C GLY A 2 -6.15 36.90 39.42
N GLN A 3 -5.27 35.96 39.09
CA GLN A 3 -4.85 35.74 37.72
C GLN A 3 -6.05 35.18 36.94
N GLU A 4 -6.61 35.97 36.04
CA GLU A 4 -7.52 35.50 35.03
C GLU A 4 -6.82 34.45 34.18
N ILE A 5 -7.21 33.20 34.35
CA ILE A 5 -6.79 32.10 33.47
C ILE A 5 -7.42 32.38 32.11
N VAL A 6 -6.67 33.01 31.22
CA VAL A 6 -7.07 33.18 29.81
C VAL A 6 -7.29 31.78 29.22
N ARG A 7 -8.53 31.34 29.16
CA ARG A 7 -8.94 30.08 28.54
C ARG A 7 -8.67 30.18 27.05
N GLN A 8 -7.59 29.55 26.57
CA GLN A 8 -7.36 29.41 25.12
C GLN A 8 -8.60 28.76 24.47
N PRO A 9 -9.03 29.27 23.30
CA PRO A 9 -10.24 28.77 22.64
C PRO A 9 -10.10 27.28 22.31
N ARG A 10 -11.18 26.54 22.49
CA ARG A 10 -11.29 25.12 22.08
C ARG A 10 -11.10 25.02 20.57
N LYS A 11 -10.31 24.05 20.13
CA LYS A 11 -10.20 23.78 18.68
C LYS A 11 -11.49 23.17 18.18
N THR A 12 -12.26 23.91 17.43
CA THR A 12 -13.45 23.46 16.71
C THR A 12 -13.03 22.93 15.33
N TYR A 13 -13.55 21.77 14.96
CA TYR A 13 -13.39 21.19 13.63
C TYR A 13 -14.76 21.12 12.97
N THR A 14 -14.88 21.74 11.81
CA THR A 14 -16.05 21.63 10.96
C THR A 14 -15.82 20.57 9.89
N LEU A 15 -16.74 19.64 9.77
CA LEU A 15 -16.82 18.63 8.73
C LEU A 15 -18.17 18.71 8.05
N LYS A 16 -18.21 18.63 6.75
CA LYS A 16 -19.48 18.47 6.03
C LYS A 16 -19.96 17.02 6.12
N ALA A 17 -21.26 16.80 6.20
CA ALA A 17 -21.83 15.46 6.30
C ALA A 17 -21.38 14.55 5.14
N GLU A 18 -21.29 15.08 3.92
CA GLU A 18 -20.80 14.39 2.73
C GLU A 18 -19.35 13.91 2.87
N GLU A 19 -18.50 14.65 3.60
CA GLU A 19 -17.11 14.24 3.86
C GLU A 19 -17.08 13.00 4.76
N ILE A 20 -17.93 12.95 5.79
CA ILE A 20 -17.96 11.83 6.75
C ILE A 20 -18.31 10.53 6.02
N PHE A 21 -19.33 10.55 5.17
CA PHE A 21 -19.74 9.36 4.44
C PHE A 21 -18.70 8.90 3.40
N TYR A 22 -17.95 9.83 2.79
CA TYR A 22 -16.81 9.46 1.96
C TYR A 22 -15.68 8.85 2.78
N TYR A 23 -15.38 9.41 3.95
CA TYR A 23 -14.33 8.85 4.82
C TYR A 23 -14.71 7.46 5.35
N LEU A 24 -15.97 7.21 5.65
CA LEU A 24 -16.46 5.88 6.02
C LEU A 24 -16.35 4.89 4.86
N PHE A 25 -16.81 5.28 3.67
CA PHE A 25 -16.64 4.48 2.45
C PHE A 25 -15.18 4.06 2.24
N PHE A 26 -14.27 5.04 2.29
CA PHE A 26 -12.85 4.81 2.08
C PHE A 26 -12.23 3.98 3.22
N ALA A 27 -12.56 4.29 4.47
CA ALA A 27 -12.03 3.60 5.64
C ALA A 27 -12.45 2.13 5.71
N ILE A 28 -13.72 1.82 5.43
CA ILE A 28 -14.23 0.44 5.44
C ILE A 28 -13.48 -0.42 4.43
N LEU A 29 -13.35 0.04 3.19
CA LEU A 29 -12.66 -0.72 2.14
C LEU A 29 -11.16 -0.83 2.42
N LEU A 30 -10.53 0.26 2.87
CA LEU A 30 -9.11 0.28 3.19
C LEU A 30 -8.79 -0.65 4.38
N PHE A 31 -9.62 -0.64 5.42
CA PHE A 31 -9.47 -1.52 6.57
C PHE A 31 -9.66 -2.99 6.18
N ALA A 32 -10.73 -3.31 5.47
CA ALA A 32 -10.99 -4.67 5.00
C ALA A 32 -9.80 -5.25 4.23
N LYS A 33 -9.19 -4.46 3.35
CA LYS A 33 -8.00 -4.88 2.60
C LYS A 33 -6.74 -4.87 3.45
N GLY A 34 -6.64 -3.97 4.41
CA GLY A 34 -5.52 -3.89 5.35
C GLY A 34 -5.38 -5.10 6.26
N ILE A 35 -6.50 -5.72 6.65
CA ILE A 35 -6.53 -6.95 7.46
C ILE A 35 -6.60 -8.25 6.62
N GLY A 36 -6.41 -8.15 5.30
CA GLY A 36 -6.31 -9.31 4.42
C GLY A 36 -7.64 -9.88 3.90
N LEU A 37 -8.78 -9.21 4.08
CA LEU A 37 -10.04 -9.69 3.49
C LEU A 37 -9.97 -9.62 1.96
N TYR A 38 -10.38 -10.69 1.30
CA TYR A 38 -10.37 -10.79 -0.17
C TYR A 38 -11.75 -11.07 -0.74
N ASP A 39 -11.87 -10.91 -2.04
CA ASP A 39 -13.11 -11.16 -2.78
C ASP A 39 -13.50 -12.64 -2.68
N GLY A 40 -14.78 -12.90 -2.40
CA GLY A 40 -15.32 -14.25 -2.10
C GLY A 40 -15.56 -14.48 -0.60
N MET A 41 -14.91 -13.75 0.31
CA MET A 41 -15.21 -13.83 1.75
C MET A 41 -16.54 -13.13 2.07
N LYS A 42 -17.39 -13.75 2.88
CA LYS A 42 -18.66 -13.14 3.37
C LYS A 42 -18.40 -11.80 4.08
N ALA A 43 -17.38 -11.75 4.93
CA ALA A 43 -16.99 -10.52 5.64
C ALA A 43 -16.62 -9.38 4.67
N PHE A 44 -15.90 -9.66 3.60
CA PHE A 44 -15.58 -8.66 2.58
C PHE A 44 -16.84 -8.18 1.85
N THR A 45 -17.77 -9.07 1.54
CA THR A 45 -19.05 -8.71 0.91
C THR A 45 -19.86 -7.77 1.79
N VAL A 46 -19.92 -8.00 3.11
CA VAL A 46 -20.59 -7.09 4.05
C VAL A 46 -19.91 -5.72 4.08
N CYS A 47 -18.59 -5.68 4.15
CA CYS A 47 -17.83 -4.42 4.07
C CYS A 47 -18.11 -3.68 2.76
N LEU A 48 -18.18 -4.39 1.64
CA LEU A 48 -18.44 -3.81 0.33
C LEU A 48 -19.85 -3.19 0.25
N LEU A 49 -20.87 -3.88 0.76
CA LEU A 49 -22.24 -3.38 0.82
C LEU A 49 -22.35 -2.14 1.72
N ALA A 50 -21.72 -2.17 2.92
CA ALA A 50 -21.67 -1.02 3.81
C ALA A 50 -20.97 0.18 3.16
N ALA A 51 -19.87 -0.06 2.45
CA ALA A 51 -19.17 0.99 1.71
C ALA A 51 -20.05 1.57 0.58
N PHE A 52 -20.76 0.74 -0.18
CA PHE A 52 -21.67 1.21 -1.22
C PHE A 52 -22.82 2.05 -0.66
N LEU A 53 -23.36 1.67 0.50
CA LEU A 53 -24.36 2.47 1.20
C LEU A 53 -23.80 3.85 1.56
N CYS A 54 -22.62 3.89 2.18
CA CYS A 54 -21.96 5.16 2.52
C CYS A 54 -21.70 6.02 1.28
N PHE A 55 -21.27 5.41 0.17
CA PHE A 55 -21.08 6.12 -1.09
C PHE A 55 -22.41 6.69 -1.64
N GLY A 56 -23.49 5.90 -1.64
CA GLY A 56 -24.82 6.35 -2.08
C GLY A 56 -25.30 7.57 -1.27
N VAL A 57 -25.19 7.51 0.06
CA VAL A 57 -25.53 8.63 0.95
C VAL A 57 -24.65 9.85 0.64
N LYS A 58 -23.34 9.65 0.40
CA LYS A 58 -22.42 10.74 0.02
C LYS A 58 -22.87 11.45 -1.24
N ILE A 59 -23.24 10.72 -2.28
CA ILE A 59 -23.72 11.31 -3.54
C ILE A 59 -25.00 12.12 -3.32
N CYS A 60 -25.94 11.60 -2.53
CA CYS A 60 -27.19 12.31 -2.19
C CYS A 60 -26.97 13.59 -1.39
N LEU A 61 -25.94 13.60 -0.52
CA LEU A 61 -25.61 14.77 0.32
C LEU A 61 -24.77 15.83 -0.41
N THR A 62 -24.28 15.54 -1.60
CA THR A 62 -23.43 16.46 -2.38
C THR A 62 -24.28 17.18 -3.45
N GLU A 63 -24.10 18.50 -3.57
CA GLU A 63 -24.68 19.26 -4.70
C GLU A 63 -23.97 18.90 -6.00
N HIS A 64 -24.73 18.56 -7.02
CA HIS A 64 -24.20 18.22 -8.35
C HIS A 64 -24.82 19.10 -9.44
N THR A 65 -24.09 19.31 -10.52
CA THR A 65 -24.71 19.83 -11.75
C THR A 65 -25.28 18.69 -12.59
N VAL A 66 -26.26 19.00 -13.45
CA VAL A 66 -26.82 18.00 -14.40
C VAL A 66 -25.71 17.33 -15.21
N GLY A 67 -24.78 18.11 -15.73
CA GLY A 67 -23.66 17.58 -16.52
C GLY A 67 -22.72 16.66 -15.70
N GLU A 68 -22.55 16.92 -14.41
CA GLU A 68 -21.81 16.02 -13.52
C GLU A 68 -22.58 14.72 -13.29
N LEU A 69 -23.88 14.78 -13.02
CA LEU A 69 -24.70 13.57 -12.82
C LEU A 69 -24.72 12.69 -14.08
N ILE A 70 -24.78 13.27 -15.27
CA ILE A 70 -24.68 12.53 -16.53
C ILE A 70 -23.31 11.83 -16.63
N LYS A 71 -22.21 12.53 -16.34
CA LYS A 71 -20.87 11.93 -16.34
C LYS A 71 -20.72 10.81 -15.32
N ILE A 72 -21.26 11.02 -14.12
CA ILE A 72 -21.28 10.00 -13.06
C ILE A 72 -22.06 8.77 -13.53
N ALA A 73 -23.26 8.95 -14.06
CA ALA A 73 -24.09 7.86 -14.57
C ALA A 73 -23.39 7.09 -15.70
N LEU A 74 -22.79 7.78 -16.66
CA LEU A 74 -22.04 7.14 -17.76
C LEU A 74 -20.84 6.33 -17.25
N LEU A 75 -20.08 6.86 -16.29
CA LEU A 75 -18.96 6.14 -15.68
C LEU A 75 -19.45 4.92 -14.87
N MET A 76 -20.56 5.05 -14.13
CA MET A 76 -21.15 3.94 -13.39
C MET A 76 -21.64 2.83 -14.33
N ILE A 77 -22.33 3.19 -15.40
CA ILE A 77 -22.76 2.25 -16.45
C ILE A 77 -21.55 1.55 -17.06
N LEU A 78 -20.49 2.32 -17.42
CA LEU A 78 -19.25 1.75 -17.95
C LEU A 78 -18.63 0.74 -16.96
N GLY A 79 -18.54 1.08 -15.69
CA GLY A 79 -18.02 0.17 -14.66
C GLY A 79 -18.86 -1.10 -14.50
N LEU A 80 -20.19 -1.01 -14.58
CA LEU A 80 -21.09 -2.17 -14.55
C LEU A 80 -20.95 -3.05 -15.80
N VAL A 81 -20.82 -2.45 -17.00
CA VAL A 81 -20.60 -3.17 -18.25
C VAL A 81 -19.27 -3.93 -18.19
N VAL A 82 -18.20 -3.31 -17.70
CA VAL A 82 -16.90 -3.96 -17.49
C VAL A 82 -17.03 -5.12 -16.51
N TYR A 83 -17.68 -4.92 -15.37
CA TYR A 83 -17.92 -5.98 -14.41
C TYR A 83 -18.69 -7.15 -15.03
N ARG A 84 -19.73 -6.88 -15.80
CA ARG A 84 -20.52 -7.92 -16.47
C ARG A 84 -19.72 -8.68 -17.51
N SER A 85 -18.82 -7.99 -18.23
CA SER A 85 -17.97 -8.57 -19.27
C SER A 85 -16.82 -9.40 -18.69
N SER A 86 -16.04 -8.83 -17.77
CA SER A 86 -14.82 -9.46 -17.24
C SER A 86 -15.02 -10.29 -15.98
N GLY A 87 -16.08 -10.02 -15.20
CA GLY A 87 -16.28 -10.56 -13.86
C GLY A 87 -15.49 -9.82 -12.77
N ASP A 88 -14.67 -8.83 -13.14
CA ASP A 88 -13.86 -8.05 -12.20
C ASP A 88 -14.56 -6.75 -11.82
N LYS A 89 -14.85 -6.59 -10.53
CA LYS A 89 -15.54 -5.41 -9.97
C LYS A 89 -14.64 -4.22 -9.68
N THR A 90 -13.32 -4.36 -9.90
CA THR A 90 -12.33 -3.33 -9.51
C THR A 90 -12.55 -2.01 -10.26
N ALA A 91 -12.81 -2.07 -11.57
CA ALA A 91 -13.07 -0.86 -12.36
C ALA A 91 -14.24 -0.07 -11.80
N PHE A 92 -15.33 -0.75 -11.44
CA PHE A 92 -16.50 -0.13 -10.83
C PHE A 92 -16.16 0.55 -9.50
N ILE A 93 -15.46 -0.14 -8.60
CA ILE A 93 -15.05 0.41 -7.29
C ILE A 93 -14.11 1.61 -7.47
N TYR A 94 -13.18 1.55 -8.43
CA TYR A 94 -12.25 2.67 -8.71
C TYR A 94 -12.98 3.91 -9.24
N ILE A 95 -14.03 3.71 -10.05
CA ILE A 95 -14.92 4.80 -10.47
C ILE A 95 -15.59 5.43 -9.25
N LEU A 96 -16.07 4.63 -8.28
CA LEU A 96 -16.66 5.17 -7.03
C LEU A 96 -15.66 6.00 -6.25
N VAL A 97 -14.40 5.57 -6.13
CA VAL A 97 -13.34 6.34 -5.47
C VAL A 97 -13.16 7.70 -6.13
N ILE A 98 -13.03 7.73 -7.46
CA ILE A 98 -12.82 8.95 -8.25
C ILE A 98 -14.03 9.89 -8.14
N VAL A 99 -15.22 9.36 -8.38
CA VAL A 99 -16.48 10.13 -8.38
C VAL A 99 -16.80 10.65 -6.99
N GLY A 100 -16.50 9.88 -5.95
CA GLY A 100 -16.70 10.27 -4.58
C GLY A 100 -15.87 11.47 -4.10
N MET A 101 -14.79 11.83 -4.79
CA MET A 101 -13.87 12.90 -4.38
C MET A 101 -14.43 14.33 -4.51
N LYS A 102 -15.65 14.52 -5.02
CA LYS A 102 -16.25 15.86 -5.08
C LYS A 102 -16.32 16.49 -3.70
N CYS A 103 -15.83 17.72 -3.56
CA CYS A 103 -15.78 18.49 -2.30
C CYS A 103 -14.96 17.82 -1.17
N ILE A 104 -14.13 16.83 -1.48
CA ILE A 104 -13.34 16.10 -0.49
C ILE A 104 -11.88 16.55 -0.54
N PRO A 105 -11.32 17.12 0.55
CA PRO A 105 -9.92 17.48 0.61
C PRO A 105 -9.02 16.22 0.69
N VAL A 106 -8.14 16.02 -0.30
CA VAL A 106 -7.22 14.88 -0.37
C VAL A 106 -6.45 14.69 0.94
N ARG A 107 -5.92 15.77 1.53
CA ARG A 107 -5.17 15.68 2.77
C ARG A 107 -5.98 15.11 3.95
N ARG A 108 -7.31 15.33 4.01
CA ARG A 108 -8.17 14.74 5.04
C ARG A 108 -8.37 13.24 4.81
N VAL A 109 -8.54 12.82 3.54
CA VAL A 109 -8.60 11.38 3.19
C VAL A 109 -7.31 10.67 3.57
N PHE A 110 -6.15 11.28 3.27
CA PHE A 110 -4.86 10.73 3.68
C PHE A 110 -4.71 10.62 5.22
N LYS A 111 -5.29 11.54 6.01
CA LYS A 111 -5.30 11.41 7.48
C LYS A 111 -6.12 10.19 7.93
N VAL A 112 -7.32 10.01 7.36
CA VAL A 112 -8.15 8.84 7.65
C VAL A 112 -7.43 7.56 7.23
N GLY A 113 -6.87 7.55 6.01
CA GLY A 113 -6.09 6.42 5.49
C GLY A 113 -4.87 6.10 6.36
N ALA A 114 -4.14 7.11 6.83
CA ALA A 114 -2.98 6.91 7.71
C ALA A 114 -3.37 6.21 9.02
N VAL A 115 -4.47 6.63 9.65
CA VAL A 115 -4.92 6.00 10.91
C VAL A 115 -5.37 4.56 10.65
N VAL A 116 -6.24 4.36 9.67
CA VAL A 116 -6.82 3.05 9.36
C VAL A 116 -5.73 2.06 8.91
N TRP A 117 -4.85 2.48 8.00
CA TRP A 117 -3.82 1.61 7.45
C TRP A 117 -2.72 1.31 8.45
N SER A 118 -2.30 2.30 9.26
CA SER A 118 -1.32 2.07 10.34
C SER A 118 -1.85 1.06 11.35
N PHE A 119 -3.12 1.21 11.76
CA PHE A 119 -3.75 0.28 12.68
C PHE A 119 -3.83 -1.14 12.08
N ALA A 120 -4.33 -1.27 10.86
CA ALA A 120 -4.42 -2.56 10.18
C ALA A 120 -3.04 -3.20 9.99
N PHE A 121 -2.04 -2.44 9.54
CA PHE A 121 -0.67 -2.94 9.32
C PHE A 121 -0.02 -3.44 10.61
N VAL A 122 -0.07 -2.63 11.66
CA VAL A 122 0.52 -3.00 12.97
C VAL A 122 -0.22 -4.18 13.57
N MET A 123 -1.55 -4.17 13.54
CA MET A 123 -2.38 -5.25 14.07
C MET A 123 -2.06 -6.58 13.36
N THR A 124 -2.08 -6.61 12.03
CA THR A 124 -1.82 -7.83 11.24
C THR A 124 -0.41 -8.35 11.51
N THR A 125 0.61 -7.50 11.45
CA THR A 125 2.00 -7.91 11.66
C THR A 125 2.26 -8.38 13.09
N VAL A 126 1.71 -7.69 14.09
CA VAL A 126 1.87 -8.10 15.52
C VAL A 126 1.14 -9.41 15.79
N LEU A 127 -0.09 -9.59 15.31
CA LEU A 127 -0.82 -10.85 15.51
C LEU A 127 -0.13 -12.04 14.83
N ALA A 128 0.50 -11.83 13.66
CA ALA A 128 1.30 -12.86 13.00
C ALA A 128 2.57 -13.19 13.80
N LEU A 129 3.31 -12.18 14.27
CA LEU A 129 4.50 -12.38 15.12
C LEU A 129 4.15 -13.09 16.44
N LEU A 130 2.98 -12.83 17.01
CA LEU A 130 2.46 -13.51 18.20
C LEU A 130 1.83 -14.88 17.89
N LYS A 131 1.87 -15.33 16.61
CA LYS A 131 1.27 -16.60 16.15
C LYS A 131 -0.25 -16.70 16.42
N GLN A 132 -0.94 -15.57 16.54
CA GLN A 132 -2.41 -15.52 16.71
C GLN A 132 -3.16 -15.65 15.39
N ILE A 133 -2.53 -15.30 14.28
CA ILE A 133 -3.03 -15.53 12.91
C ILE A 133 -1.97 -16.30 12.11
N PRO A 134 -2.39 -17.09 11.12
CA PRO A 134 -1.46 -17.82 10.27
C PRO A 134 -0.47 -16.88 9.57
N ASP A 135 0.81 -17.23 9.57
CA ASP A 135 1.83 -16.57 8.76
C ASP A 135 2.17 -17.46 7.57
N LEU A 136 1.87 -17.00 6.37
CA LEU A 136 2.16 -17.75 5.16
C LEU A 136 3.64 -17.67 4.84
N ALA A 137 4.28 -18.83 4.79
CA ALA A 137 5.63 -18.99 4.29
C ALA A 137 5.61 -19.57 2.88
N LEU A 138 6.46 -19.04 1.99
CA LEU A 138 6.67 -19.55 0.64
C LEU A 138 8.15 -19.81 0.43
N VAL A 139 8.50 -20.99 -0.09
CA VAL A 139 9.85 -21.28 -0.55
C VAL A 139 9.97 -20.96 -2.03
N HIS A 140 10.93 -20.12 -2.38
CA HIS A 140 11.10 -19.66 -3.74
C HIS A 140 12.58 -19.48 -4.09
N SER A 141 12.98 -19.81 -5.32
CA SER A 141 14.33 -19.51 -5.79
C SER A 141 14.47 -18.05 -6.18
N LYS A 142 15.44 -17.35 -5.61
CA LYS A 142 15.73 -15.95 -5.89
C LYS A 142 17.11 -15.75 -6.47
N LEU A 143 17.19 -14.90 -7.49
CA LEU A 143 18.44 -14.55 -8.13
C LEU A 143 19.44 -14.01 -7.08
N GLY A 144 20.61 -14.66 -7.00
CA GLY A 144 21.68 -14.28 -6.07
C GLY A 144 21.58 -14.85 -4.65
N LEU A 145 20.42 -15.40 -4.25
CA LEU A 145 20.22 -15.95 -2.90
C LEU A 145 19.94 -17.47 -2.90
N GLY A 146 19.64 -18.06 -4.07
CA GLY A 146 19.20 -19.45 -4.15
C GLY A 146 17.78 -19.66 -3.59
N HIS A 147 17.56 -20.82 -2.98
CA HIS A 147 16.27 -21.12 -2.31
C HIS A 147 16.17 -20.40 -0.98
N ILE A 148 15.07 -19.72 -0.76
CA ILE A 148 14.83 -18.94 0.45
C ILE A 148 13.40 -19.14 0.94
N ILE A 149 13.21 -18.98 2.24
CA ILE A 149 11.90 -18.91 2.89
C ILE A 149 11.47 -17.45 2.94
N ARG A 150 10.27 -17.17 2.47
CA ARG A 150 9.66 -15.84 2.42
C ARG A 150 8.42 -15.81 3.28
N TRP A 151 8.33 -14.87 4.21
CA TRP A 151 7.23 -14.75 5.12
C TRP A 151 6.33 -13.57 4.78
N SER A 152 5.05 -13.72 5.03
CA SER A 152 4.04 -12.71 4.73
C SER A 152 3.61 -11.87 5.93
N LEU A 153 4.00 -12.22 7.14
CA LEU A 153 3.59 -11.58 8.40
C LEU A 153 2.08 -11.34 8.47
N GLY A 154 1.31 -12.42 8.23
CA GLY A 154 -0.15 -12.42 8.27
C GLY A 154 -0.85 -11.89 7.01
N TYR A 155 -0.11 -11.46 5.99
CA TYR A 155 -0.67 -11.14 4.68
C TYR A 155 -0.80 -12.36 3.79
N THR A 156 -1.56 -12.24 2.70
CA THR A 156 -1.82 -13.33 1.75
C THR A 156 -0.63 -13.70 0.88
N HIS A 157 0.42 -12.86 0.84
CA HIS A 157 1.63 -13.11 0.07
C HIS A 157 2.77 -12.19 0.55
N PRO A 158 4.05 -12.61 0.52
CA PRO A 158 5.18 -11.76 0.94
C PRO A 158 5.29 -10.42 0.18
N ASN A 159 4.98 -10.37 -1.12
CA ASN A 159 4.96 -9.10 -1.84
C ASN A 159 3.88 -8.15 -1.30
N VAL A 160 2.72 -8.69 -0.89
CA VAL A 160 1.62 -7.89 -0.33
C VAL A 160 2.03 -7.22 0.98
N LEU A 161 2.80 -7.90 1.84
CA LEU A 161 3.41 -7.31 3.03
C LEU A 161 4.25 -6.08 2.66
N HIS A 162 5.18 -6.24 1.71
CA HIS A 162 6.10 -5.16 1.35
C HIS A 162 5.38 -3.98 0.68
N ILE A 163 4.43 -4.24 -0.23
CA ILE A 163 3.59 -3.19 -0.81
C ILE A 163 2.76 -2.49 0.26
N SER A 164 2.26 -3.22 1.28
CA SER A 164 1.52 -2.62 2.39
C SER A 164 2.37 -1.65 3.20
N TYR A 165 3.66 -1.94 3.36
CA TYR A 165 4.62 -1.01 3.95
C TYR A 165 4.82 0.25 3.09
N VAL A 166 4.93 0.13 1.76
CA VAL A 166 5.01 1.30 0.87
C VAL A 166 3.79 2.20 1.01
N ILE A 167 2.59 1.62 1.09
CA ILE A 167 1.35 2.37 1.28
C ILE A 167 1.37 3.13 2.63
N LEU A 168 1.86 2.47 3.69
CA LEU A 168 2.04 3.10 5.00
C LEU A 168 2.98 4.32 4.91
N LEU A 169 4.12 4.16 4.25
CA LEU A 169 5.06 5.27 4.03
C LEU A 169 4.44 6.39 3.20
N ALA A 170 3.66 6.06 2.16
CA ALA A 170 2.99 7.07 1.33
C ALA A 170 2.04 7.93 2.18
N PHE A 171 1.25 7.34 3.08
CA PHE A 171 0.41 8.09 4.01
C PHE A 171 1.22 8.97 4.96
N ILE A 172 2.26 8.43 5.59
CA ILE A 172 3.07 9.15 6.59
C ILE A 172 3.80 10.33 5.94
N PHE A 173 4.53 10.09 4.84
CA PHE A 173 5.34 11.11 4.18
C PHE A 173 4.48 12.20 3.51
N TYR A 174 3.31 11.85 2.99
CA TYR A 174 2.37 12.82 2.45
C TYR A 174 1.89 13.82 3.51
N LEU A 175 1.52 13.31 4.68
CA LEU A 175 0.97 14.12 5.77
C LEU A 175 2.01 14.94 6.52
N ALA A 176 3.22 14.43 6.61
CA ALA A 176 4.30 15.03 7.37
C ALA A 176 4.69 16.43 6.83
N ARG A 177 5.03 17.33 7.76
CA ARG A 177 5.56 18.67 7.48
C ARG A 177 6.94 18.76 8.10
N TRP A 178 7.88 17.96 7.57
CA TRP A 178 9.24 17.90 8.06
C TRP A 178 10.12 18.98 7.44
N GLU A 179 11.02 19.54 8.25
CA GLU A 179 12.17 20.29 7.77
C GLU A 179 13.16 19.36 7.07
N LYS A 180 14.07 19.93 6.28
CA LYS A 180 15.03 19.15 5.47
C LYS A 180 15.79 18.11 6.28
N LYS A 181 16.31 18.48 7.48
CA LYS A 181 17.05 17.56 8.36
C LYS A 181 16.15 16.44 8.91
N GLN A 182 14.91 16.77 9.28
CA GLN A 182 13.94 15.79 9.77
C GLN A 182 13.52 14.83 8.65
N LEU A 183 13.30 15.35 7.43
CA LEU A 183 12.98 14.55 6.27
C LEU A 183 14.10 13.55 5.95
N LEU A 184 15.37 13.99 5.99
CA LEU A 184 16.51 13.12 5.76
C LEU A 184 16.54 11.96 6.78
N TRP A 185 16.43 12.27 8.07
CA TRP A 185 16.41 11.24 9.11
C TRP A 185 15.20 10.30 8.99
N ALA A 186 14.02 10.85 8.69
CA ALA A 186 12.83 10.03 8.46
C ALA A 186 13.01 9.08 7.26
N THR A 187 13.67 9.55 6.20
CA THR A 187 13.99 8.74 5.02
C THR A 187 14.97 7.61 5.37
N VAL A 188 16.02 7.91 6.14
CA VAL A 188 16.98 6.89 6.59
C VAL A 188 16.29 5.83 7.45
N ILE A 189 15.49 6.26 8.44
CA ILE A 189 14.75 5.33 9.31
C ILE A 189 13.78 4.47 8.47
N ALA A 190 13.03 5.09 7.57
CA ALA A 190 12.12 4.37 6.69
C ALA A 190 12.86 3.36 5.80
N TYR A 191 14.08 3.68 5.36
CA TYR A 191 14.89 2.76 4.56
C TYR A 191 15.45 1.59 5.38
N LEU A 192 15.83 1.82 6.62
CA LEU A 192 16.23 0.73 7.53
C LEU A 192 15.06 -0.23 7.79
N PHE A 193 13.87 0.29 8.02
CA PHE A 193 12.66 -0.53 8.13
C PHE A 193 12.30 -1.22 6.80
N ASN A 194 12.55 -0.61 5.66
CA ASN A 194 12.42 -1.24 4.35
C ASN A 194 13.30 -2.49 4.24
N PHE A 195 14.55 -2.40 4.71
CA PHE A 195 15.44 -3.54 4.74
C PHE A 195 14.95 -4.63 5.71
N TYR A 196 14.45 -4.24 6.90
CA TYR A 196 13.86 -5.21 7.84
C TYR A 196 12.64 -5.94 7.24
N ILE A 197 11.72 -5.23 6.59
CA ILE A 197 10.59 -5.86 5.88
C ILE A 197 11.09 -6.75 4.74
N PHE A 198 12.20 -6.36 4.09
CA PHE A 198 12.81 -7.18 3.06
C PHE A 198 13.35 -8.51 3.60
N LEU A 199 13.92 -8.55 4.80
CA LEU A 199 14.38 -9.80 5.42
C LEU A 199 13.25 -10.84 5.57
N TYR A 200 12.02 -10.40 5.78
CA TYR A 200 10.84 -11.28 5.83
C TYR A 200 10.31 -11.62 4.45
N SER A 201 10.04 -10.61 3.65
CA SER A 201 9.33 -10.76 2.38
C SER A 201 10.21 -11.27 1.24
N VAL A 202 11.49 -11.00 1.31
CA VAL A 202 12.48 -11.11 0.20
C VAL A 202 11.86 -10.68 -1.14
N SER A 203 11.18 -9.54 -1.10
CA SER A 203 10.52 -8.96 -2.25
C SER A 203 11.40 -7.89 -2.89
N TYR A 204 12.11 -8.23 -3.96
CA TYR A 204 12.93 -7.27 -4.71
C TYR A 204 12.10 -6.11 -5.26
N THR A 205 10.90 -6.39 -5.76
CA THR A 205 9.99 -5.35 -6.25
C THR A 205 9.60 -4.39 -5.13
N GLY A 206 9.27 -4.89 -3.95
CA GLY A 206 8.93 -4.05 -2.81
C GLY A 206 10.11 -3.21 -2.33
N LEU A 207 11.32 -3.80 -2.26
CA LEU A 207 12.56 -3.09 -1.90
C LEU A 207 12.84 -1.95 -2.88
N ILE A 208 12.81 -2.23 -4.19
CA ILE A 208 13.06 -1.24 -5.24
C ILE A 208 11.99 -0.14 -5.21
N LEU A 209 10.72 -0.51 -5.14
CA LEU A 209 9.62 0.45 -5.11
C LEU A 209 9.73 1.41 -3.93
N THR A 210 10.00 0.89 -2.73
CA THR A 210 10.20 1.73 -1.54
C THR A 210 11.38 2.68 -1.74
N THR A 211 12.49 2.17 -2.29
CA THR A 211 13.69 2.98 -2.58
C THR A 211 13.37 4.10 -3.58
N VAL A 212 12.68 3.78 -4.67
CA VAL A 212 12.25 4.76 -5.68
C VAL A 212 11.32 5.81 -5.06
N TYR A 213 10.33 5.38 -4.28
CA TYR A 213 9.42 6.30 -3.61
C TYR A 213 10.13 7.25 -2.66
N LEU A 214 11.01 6.72 -1.78
CA LEU A 214 11.77 7.53 -0.82
C LEU A 214 12.72 8.50 -1.53
N ALA A 215 13.40 8.05 -2.59
CA ALA A 215 14.29 8.88 -3.40
C ALA A 215 13.53 10.01 -4.10
N LEU A 216 12.39 9.72 -4.74
CA LEU A 216 11.54 10.73 -5.38
C LEU A 216 10.98 11.73 -4.35
N ASN A 217 10.51 11.23 -3.20
CA ASN A 217 10.00 12.08 -2.14
C ASN A 217 11.08 13.02 -1.60
N LEU A 218 12.28 12.49 -1.34
CA LEU A 218 13.43 13.28 -0.89
C LEU A 218 13.83 14.32 -1.95
N TYR A 219 13.99 13.89 -3.20
CA TYR A 219 14.34 14.74 -4.32
C TYR A 219 13.38 15.92 -4.46
N PHE A 220 12.07 15.65 -4.57
CA PHE A 220 11.07 16.69 -4.75
C PHE A 220 10.96 17.65 -3.57
N ASN A 221 11.12 17.18 -2.33
CA ASN A 221 11.03 18.05 -1.17
C ASN A 221 12.32 18.88 -0.92
N LEU A 222 13.49 18.40 -1.37
CA LEU A 222 14.75 19.16 -1.25
C LEU A 222 14.93 20.19 -2.36
N ARG A 223 14.35 19.99 -3.53
CA ARG A 223 14.42 20.92 -4.66
C ARG A 223 13.67 22.22 -4.35
N LYS A 224 14.26 23.35 -4.67
CA LYS A 224 13.58 24.66 -4.55
C LYS A 224 12.55 24.87 -5.68
N ARG A 225 12.93 24.57 -6.91
CA ARG A 225 12.07 24.67 -8.12
C ARG A 225 12.44 23.58 -9.11
N LEU A 226 11.44 23.07 -9.82
CA LEU A 226 11.63 22.13 -10.93
C LEU A 226 11.96 22.92 -12.21
N SER A 227 13.01 22.52 -12.91
CA SER A 227 13.37 23.04 -14.24
C SER A 227 12.36 22.64 -15.32
N LYS A 228 12.44 23.25 -16.49
CA LYS A 228 11.59 22.89 -17.65
C LYS A 228 11.84 21.43 -18.09
N ALA A 229 13.11 21.02 -18.12
CA ALA A 229 13.50 19.65 -18.49
C ALA A 229 12.96 18.62 -17.50
N GLU A 230 13.08 18.86 -16.17
CA GLU A 230 12.52 17.98 -15.13
C GLU A 230 10.99 17.85 -15.28
N LYS A 231 10.28 18.96 -15.49
CA LYS A 231 8.83 18.97 -15.71
C LYS A 231 8.43 18.17 -16.96
N TRP A 232 9.20 18.27 -18.02
CA TRP A 232 8.97 17.50 -19.25
C TRP A 232 9.23 16.01 -19.00
N LEU A 233 10.36 15.66 -18.37
CA LEU A 233 10.72 14.28 -18.04
C LEU A 233 9.63 13.62 -17.17
N ILE A 234 9.17 14.30 -16.11
CA ILE A 234 8.09 13.80 -15.22
C ILE A 234 6.83 13.46 -16.03
N GLN A 235 6.46 14.30 -17.00
CA GLN A 235 5.28 14.04 -17.83
C GLN A 235 5.47 12.87 -18.80
N CYS A 236 6.72 12.56 -19.19
CA CYS A 236 7.05 11.44 -20.09
C CYS A 236 7.10 10.08 -19.36
N VAL A 237 7.28 10.05 -18.04
CA VAL A 237 7.41 8.79 -17.29
C VAL A 237 6.20 7.88 -17.51
N PHE A 238 4.99 8.41 -17.35
CA PHE A 238 3.79 7.58 -17.47
C PHE A 238 3.55 7.04 -18.90
N PRO A 239 3.63 7.84 -19.97
CA PRO A 239 3.60 7.32 -21.33
C PRO A 239 4.68 6.26 -21.59
N ALA A 240 5.91 6.49 -21.11
CA ALA A 240 6.99 5.53 -21.26
C ALA A 240 6.68 4.20 -20.54
N CYS A 241 6.24 4.23 -19.28
CA CYS A 241 5.83 3.03 -18.55
C CYS A 241 4.69 2.30 -19.28
N THR A 242 3.70 3.03 -19.81
CA THR A 242 2.57 2.45 -20.54
C THR A 242 3.04 1.74 -21.82
N ILE A 243 3.85 2.42 -22.62
CA ILE A 243 4.39 1.86 -23.88
C ILE A 243 5.27 0.64 -23.61
N LEU A 244 6.19 0.74 -22.65
CA LEU A 244 7.08 -0.36 -22.30
C LEU A 244 6.32 -1.57 -21.74
N SER A 245 5.24 -1.35 -21.00
CA SER A 245 4.46 -2.42 -20.40
C SER A 245 3.54 -3.15 -21.38
N VAL A 246 2.97 -2.43 -22.35
CA VAL A 246 1.99 -3.00 -23.29
C VAL A 246 2.65 -3.42 -24.60
N LEU A 247 3.45 -2.53 -25.22
CA LEU A 247 4.09 -2.81 -26.49
C LEU A 247 5.41 -3.58 -26.33
N GLY A 248 6.18 -3.28 -25.30
CA GLY A 248 7.48 -3.90 -25.05
C GLY A 248 7.46 -5.44 -25.11
N PRO A 249 6.60 -6.14 -24.35
CA PRO A 249 6.53 -7.60 -24.38
C PRO A 249 6.20 -8.20 -25.74
N VAL A 250 5.47 -7.50 -26.60
CA VAL A 250 5.04 -7.98 -27.91
C VAL A 250 6.07 -7.68 -29.00
N VAL A 251 6.64 -6.47 -28.99
CA VAL A 251 7.52 -5.99 -30.09
C VAL A 251 8.96 -6.45 -29.91
N VAL A 252 9.48 -6.44 -28.66
CA VAL A 252 10.85 -6.81 -28.38
C VAL A 252 11.03 -8.31 -28.54
N LYS A 253 12.11 -8.74 -29.25
CA LYS A 253 12.42 -10.15 -29.54
C LYS A 253 13.87 -10.47 -29.26
N GLY A 254 14.21 -11.77 -29.26
CA GLY A 254 15.56 -12.30 -29.14
C GLY A 254 16.22 -11.98 -27.80
N ARG A 255 17.56 -11.96 -27.81
CA ARG A 255 18.38 -11.83 -26.58
C ARG A 255 18.03 -10.63 -25.70
N PHE A 256 17.59 -9.53 -26.31
CA PHE A 256 17.20 -8.33 -25.56
C PHE A 256 15.90 -8.54 -24.77
N PHE A 257 14.94 -9.29 -25.34
CA PHE A 257 13.75 -9.71 -24.62
C PHE A 257 14.12 -10.60 -23.42
N ASP A 258 15.02 -11.57 -23.59
CA ASP A 258 15.39 -12.49 -22.53
C ASP A 258 16.06 -11.76 -21.35
N ILE A 259 16.91 -10.76 -21.65
CA ILE A 259 17.52 -9.91 -20.61
C ILE A 259 16.45 -9.14 -19.83
N LEU A 260 15.53 -8.47 -20.53
CA LEU A 260 14.46 -7.69 -19.89
C LEU A 260 13.49 -8.59 -19.12
N ASN A 261 13.15 -9.75 -19.68
CA ASN A 261 12.30 -10.72 -19.01
C ASN A 261 12.93 -11.26 -17.71
N LYS A 262 14.23 -11.56 -17.74
CA LYS A 262 14.99 -11.96 -16.54
C LYS A 262 15.05 -10.83 -15.50
N LEU A 263 15.28 -9.60 -15.93
CA LEU A 263 15.29 -8.41 -15.06
C LEU A 263 13.92 -8.19 -14.39
N MET A 264 12.83 -8.41 -15.13
CA MET A 264 11.45 -8.28 -14.66
C MET A 264 10.91 -9.56 -14.02
N ASN A 265 11.77 -10.54 -13.73
CA ASN A 265 11.41 -11.81 -13.10
C ASN A 265 10.24 -12.51 -13.81
N THR A 266 10.39 -12.80 -15.10
CA THR A 266 9.43 -13.48 -16.01
C THR A 266 8.13 -12.72 -16.33
N ARG A 267 7.92 -11.53 -15.78
CA ARG A 267 6.69 -10.76 -15.99
C ARG A 267 6.46 -10.32 -17.44
N TRP A 268 7.52 -10.13 -18.20
CA TRP A 268 7.39 -9.82 -19.63
C TRP A 268 6.86 -11.01 -20.42
N ASN A 269 7.30 -12.21 -20.09
CA ASN A 269 6.79 -13.44 -20.72
C ASN A 269 5.29 -13.64 -20.41
N LEU A 270 4.89 -13.46 -19.14
CA LEU A 270 3.50 -13.49 -18.74
C LEU A 270 2.67 -12.42 -19.44
N SER A 271 3.17 -11.19 -19.49
CA SER A 271 2.49 -10.10 -20.20
C SER A 271 2.32 -10.39 -21.70
N ARG A 272 3.35 -10.95 -22.34
CA ARG A 272 3.27 -11.40 -23.75
C ARG A 272 2.18 -12.44 -23.93
N TYR A 273 2.15 -13.49 -23.09
CA TYR A 273 1.12 -14.52 -23.14
C TYR A 273 -0.29 -13.91 -23.11
N PHE A 274 -0.58 -13.04 -22.15
CA PHE A 274 -1.92 -12.44 -22.06
C PHE A 274 -2.24 -11.53 -23.24
N LEU A 275 -1.27 -10.81 -23.77
CA LEU A 275 -1.48 -9.90 -24.89
C LEU A 275 -1.61 -10.59 -26.25
N THR A 276 -1.07 -11.82 -26.40
CA THR A 276 -1.10 -12.57 -27.68
C THR A 276 -2.10 -13.72 -27.68
N GLU A 277 -2.29 -14.41 -26.55
CA GLU A 277 -3.13 -15.61 -26.49
C GLU A 277 -4.55 -15.33 -25.98
N GLN A 278 -4.78 -14.17 -25.35
CA GLN A 278 -6.09 -13.82 -24.83
C GLN A 278 -6.76 -12.75 -25.69
N ARG A 279 -8.10 -12.76 -25.74
CA ARG A 279 -8.85 -11.77 -26.49
C ARG A 279 -8.88 -10.42 -25.79
N ILE A 280 -8.41 -9.37 -26.44
CA ILE A 280 -8.57 -7.99 -26.01
C ILE A 280 -9.93 -7.49 -26.49
N SER A 281 -10.75 -6.93 -25.60
CA SER A 281 -12.09 -6.44 -25.91
C SER A 281 -12.29 -4.97 -25.50
N LEU A 282 -13.39 -4.37 -25.96
CA LEU A 282 -13.72 -2.98 -25.63
C LEU A 282 -14.01 -2.78 -24.12
N PHE A 283 -14.62 -3.78 -23.45
CA PHE A 283 -15.09 -3.68 -22.07
C PHE A 283 -14.48 -4.73 -21.13
N GLY A 284 -13.33 -5.29 -21.51
CA GLY A 284 -12.65 -6.33 -20.73
C GLY A 284 -13.17 -7.74 -21.02
N THR A 285 -12.35 -8.71 -20.65
CA THR A 285 -12.59 -10.13 -20.95
C THR A 285 -12.38 -10.97 -19.70
N ARG A 286 -13.15 -12.04 -19.54
CA ARG A 286 -12.86 -13.08 -18.56
C ARG A 286 -11.60 -13.81 -18.99
N ILE A 287 -10.59 -13.79 -18.14
CA ILE A 287 -9.32 -14.45 -18.40
C ILE A 287 -9.45 -15.93 -18.04
N THR A 288 -9.05 -16.79 -18.96
CA THR A 288 -8.94 -18.24 -18.73
C THR A 288 -7.49 -18.64 -18.88
N VAL A 289 -6.93 -19.26 -17.86
CA VAL A 289 -5.56 -19.78 -17.87
C VAL A 289 -5.60 -21.30 -17.86
N PRO A 290 -4.59 -22.00 -18.42
CA PRO A 290 -4.50 -23.44 -18.32
C PRO A 290 -4.58 -23.90 -16.86
N PRO A 291 -5.34 -24.98 -16.54
CA PRO A 291 -5.57 -25.42 -15.15
C PRO A 291 -4.28 -25.72 -14.37
N GLU A 292 -3.24 -26.16 -15.07
CA GLU A 292 -1.93 -26.50 -14.47
C GLU A 292 -0.97 -25.32 -14.39
N SER A 293 -1.37 -24.12 -14.86
CA SER A 293 -0.53 -22.95 -14.87
C SER A 293 -0.86 -22.01 -13.71
N ASN A 294 0.19 -21.46 -13.09
CA ASN A 294 0.08 -20.38 -12.10
C ASN A 294 0.17 -19.01 -12.78
N TYR A 295 -0.40 -18.84 -13.98
CA TYR A 295 -0.31 -17.60 -14.72
C TYR A 295 -1.21 -16.54 -14.10
N SER A 296 -0.61 -15.39 -13.77
CA SER A 296 -1.29 -14.20 -13.27
C SER A 296 -0.85 -12.95 -14.02
N ILE A 297 -1.71 -11.95 -14.10
CA ILE A 297 -1.34 -10.65 -14.68
C ILE A 297 -0.75 -9.79 -13.58
N ASP A 298 0.57 -9.72 -13.53
CA ASP A 298 1.31 -8.93 -12.55
C ASP A 298 1.52 -7.46 -12.99
N CYS A 299 1.41 -7.16 -14.28
CA CYS A 299 1.54 -5.81 -14.80
C CYS A 299 0.19 -5.08 -14.73
N SER A 300 0.11 -3.97 -13.98
CA SER A 300 -1.12 -3.18 -13.85
C SER A 300 -1.62 -2.61 -15.19
N TYR A 301 -0.73 -2.26 -16.11
CA TYR A 301 -1.11 -1.74 -17.44
C TYR A 301 -1.78 -2.82 -18.29
N VAL A 302 -1.22 -4.02 -18.30
CA VAL A 302 -1.81 -5.18 -18.99
C VAL A 302 -3.11 -5.59 -18.30
N TYR A 303 -3.15 -5.55 -16.96
CA TYR A 303 -4.36 -5.83 -16.17
C TYR A 303 -5.53 -4.92 -16.60
N VAL A 304 -5.31 -3.60 -16.66
CA VAL A 304 -6.34 -2.65 -17.08
C VAL A 304 -6.79 -2.93 -18.51
N LEU A 305 -5.87 -3.21 -19.42
CA LEU A 305 -6.21 -3.50 -20.82
C LEU A 305 -7.03 -4.78 -20.95
N MET A 306 -6.68 -5.84 -20.22
CA MET A 306 -7.31 -7.15 -20.31
C MET A 306 -8.65 -7.21 -19.57
N TYR A 307 -8.66 -6.83 -18.28
CA TYR A 307 -9.86 -6.93 -17.43
C TYR A 307 -10.82 -5.76 -17.60
N PHE A 308 -10.32 -4.54 -17.89
CA PHE A 308 -11.22 -3.37 -18.01
C PHE A 308 -11.50 -2.99 -19.46
N GLY A 309 -10.70 -3.49 -20.41
CA GLY A 309 -10.88 -3.29 -21.83
C GLY A 309 -10.30 -1.98 -22.37
N ILE A 310 -10.34 -1.86 -23.69
CA ILE A 310 -9.70 -0.75 -24.44
C ILE A 310 -10.27 0.61 -24.00
N ILE A 311 -11.59 0.72 -23.81
CA ILE A 311 -12.23 2.00 -23.48
C ILE A 311 -11.74 2.52 -22.13
N VAL A 312 -11.77 1.68 -21.08
CA VAL A 312 -11.29 2.08 -19.75
C VAL A 312 -9.78 2.31 -19.77
N PHE A 313 -9.02 1.52 -20.53
CA PHE A 313 -7.57 1.71 -20.68
C PHE A 313 -7.25 3.09 -21.26
N ILE A 314 -7.90 3.49 -22.36
CA ILE A 314 -7.69 4.82 -22.96
C ILE A 314 -8.11 5.93 -21.98
N LEU A 315 -9.27 5.80 -21.33
CA LEU A 315 -9.73 6.78 -20.34
C LEU A 315 -8.75 6.91 -19.18
N ALA A 316 -8.22 5.79 -18.68
CA ALA A 316 -7.21 5.78 -17.61
C ALA A 316 -5.92 6.46 -18.06
N VAL A 317 -5.42 6.13 -19.27
CA VAL A 317 -4.21 6.76 -19.83
C VAL A 317 -4.37 8.27 -19.93
N VAL A 318 -5.50 8.74 -20.48
CA VAL A 318 -5.79 10.18 -20.58
C VAL A 318 -5.92 10.82 -19.19
N ALA A 319 -6.66 10.19 -18.27
CA ALA A 319 -6.87 10.73 -16.93
C ALA A 319 -5.56 10.87 -16.15
N TYR A 320 -4.71 9.84 -16.15
CA TYR A 320 -3.40 9.89 -15.47
C TYR A 320 -2.47 10.92 -16.10
N PHE A 321 -2.36 10.96 -17.43
CA PHE A 321 -1.53 11.94 -18.12
C PHE A 321 -1.94 13.38 -17.79
N LEU A 322 -3.24 13.67 -17.84
CA LEU A 322 -3.77 14.99 -17.52
C LEU A 322 -3.62 15.33 -16.03
N THR A 323 -3.75 14.35 -15.14
CA THR A 323 -3.52 14.55 -13.70
C THR A 323 -2.05 14.89 -13.43
N ILE A 324 -1.09 14.13 -13.98
CA ILE A 324 0.34 14.43 -13.82
C ILE A 324 0.67 15.84 -14.34
N ARG A 325 0.15 16.19 -15.52
CA ARG A 325 0.34 17.54 -16.07
C ARG A 325 -0.21 18.63 -15.15
N TYR A 326 -1.36 18.39 -14.54
CA TYR A 326 -1.97 19.30 -13.56
C TYR A 326 -1.11 19.42 -12.29
N GLU A 327 -0.66 18.29 -11.72
CA GLU A 327 0.18 18.27 -10.50
C GLU A 327 1.53 18.98 -10.75
N VAL A 328 2.14 18.77 -11.94
CA VAL A 328 3.36 19.49 -12.37
C VAL A 328 3.11 21.00 -12.48
N LYS A 329 1.96 21.41 -13.05
CA LYS A 329 1.59 22.83 -13.19
C LYS A 329 1.37 23.51 -11.82
N LYS A 330 0.77 22.78 -10.88
CA LYS A 330 0.47 23.28 -9.51
C LYS A 330 1.61 23.07 -8.52
N ASP A 331 2.75 22.51 -8.94
CA ASP A 331 3.95 22.20 -8.13
C ASP A 331 3.62 21.30 -6.91
N LYS A 332 2.69 20.34 -7.08
CA LYS A 332 2.26 19.39 -6.06
C LYS A 332 3.22 18.21 -5.96
N ARG A 333 4.31 18.39 -5.26
CA ARG A 333 5.49 17.53 -5.28
C ARG A 333 5.29 16.21 -4.55
N LYS A 334 4.50 16.19 -3.48
CA LYS A 334 4.21 14.96 -2.72
C LYS A 334 3.31 14.03 -3.50
N GLU A 335 2.32 14.59 -4.19
CA GLU A 335 1.45 13.90 -5.11
C GLU A 335 2.25 13.28 -6.25
N LEU A 336 3.15 14.06 -6.86
CA LEU A 336 4.04 13.58 -7.93
C LEU A 336 4.94 12.43 -7.48
N ALA A 337 5.51 12.49 -6.26
CA ALA A 337 6.34 11.41 -5.73
C ALA A 337 5.57 10.09 -5.63
N ILE A 338 4.34 10.13 -5.10
CA ILE A 338 3.46 8.95 -4.99
C ILE A 338 3.07 8.46 -6.39
N MET A 339 2.60 9.37 -7.26
CA MET A 339 2.16 8.99 -8.61
C MET A 339 3.27 8.31 -9.39
N LEU A 340 4.46 8.91 -9.48
CA LEU A 340 5.56 8.35 -10.27
C LEU A 340 6.05 7.02 -9.73
N ALA A 341 6.19 6.89 -8.40
CA ALA A 341 6.60 5.64 -7.78
C ALA A 341 5.58 4.51 -8.05
N PHE A 342 4.28 4.80 -7.91
CA PHE A 342 3.23 3.80 -8.11
C PHE A 342 3.09 3.43 -9.60
N LEU A 343 3.18 4.39 -10.50
CA LEU A 343 3.15 4.12 -11.94
C LEU A 343 4.34 3.27 -12.38
N PHE A 344 5.53 3.54 -11.84
CA PHE A 344 6.69 2.68 -12.06
C PHE A 344 6.46 1.26 -11.53
N ALA A 345 5.94 1.13 -10.30
CA ALA A 345 5.60 -0.17 -9.73
C ALA A 345 4.55 -0.95 -10.52
N GLY A 346 3.59 -0.25 -11.14
CA GLY A 346 2.57 -0.85 -11.99
C GLY A 346 3.11 -1.63 -13.18
N MET A 347 4.37 -1.44 -13.57
CA MET A 347 5.02 -2.26 -14.60
C MET A 347 5.23 -3.72 -14.16
N SER A 348 5.33 -3.96 -12.86
CA SER A 348 5.67 -5.28 -12.29
C SER A 348 4.75 -5.74 -11.16
N GLU A 349 3.77 -4.93 -10.73
CA GLU A 349 2.86 -5.27 -9.65
C GLU A 349 1.41 -4.88 -10.02
N PRO A 350 0.42 -5.73 -9.71
CA PRO A 350 -0.97 -5.50 -10.12
C PRO A 350 -1.74 -4.59 -9.17
N PHE A 351 -1.16 -4.15 -8.05
CA PHE A 351 -1.90 -3.46 -6.97
C PHE A 351 -2.54 -2.13 -7.38
N MET A 352 -2.07 -1.51 -8.46
CA MET A 352 -2.69 -0.30 -9.00
C MET A 352 -3.98 -0.58 -9.75
N ALA A 353 -4.16 -1.82 -10.23
CA ALA A 353 -5.27 -2.18 -11.11
C ALA A 353 -6.21 -3.23 -10.49
N ASN A 354 -5.73 -4.03 -9.52
CA ASN A 354 -6.52 -5.08 -8.89
C ASN A 354 -7.31 -4.59 -7.66
N LEU A 355 -8.21 -5.42 -7.14
CA LEU A 355 -9.08 -5.13 -6.00
C LEU A 355 -8.33 -5.09 -4.64
N SER A 356 -7.05 -4.70 -4.61
CA SER A 356 -6.31 -4.54 -3.36
C SER A 356 -6.61 -3.25 -2.61
N PHE A 357 -7.27 -2.29 -3.27
CA PHE A 357 -7.60 -0.97 -2.75
C PHE A 357 -6.37 -0.16 -2.27
N LYS A 358 -5.21 -0.42 -2.88
CA LYS A 358 -3.92 0.21 -2.55
C LYS A 358 -3.54 1.35 -3.48
N ASN A 359 -4.31 1.58 -4.54
CA ASN A 359 -4.05 2.63 -5.53
C ASN A 359 -4.44 4.02 -5.00
N LEU A 360 -3.58 4.65 -4.21
CA LEU A 360 -3.80 5.99 -3.66
C LEU A 360 -3.83 7.09 -4.72
N THR A 361 -3.30 6.83 -5.91
CA THR A 361 -3.26 7.83 -7.00
C THR A 361 -4.63 8.17 -7.55
N LEU A 362 -5.63 7.29 -7.34
CA LEU A 362 -7.03 7.55 -7.71
C LEU A 362 -7.61 8.77 -6.98
N LEU A 363 -7.13 9.08 -5.77
CA LEU A 363 -7.54 10.26 -5.02
C LEU A 363 -7.12 11.56 -5.73
N PHE A 364 -5.92 11.56 -6.35
CA PHE A 364 -5.44 12.69 -7.14
C PHE A 364 -6.15 12.79 -8.49
N VAL A 365 -6.47 11.66 -9.12
CA VAL A 365 -7.32 11.62 -10.31
C VAL A 365 -8.71 12.18 -10.00
N GLY A 366 -9.29 11.81 -8.86
CA GLY A 366 -10.58 12.33 -8.40
C GLY A 366 -10.56 13.83 -8.11
N GLU A 367 -9.49 14.35 -7.48
CA GLU A 367 -9.29 15.79 -7.29
C GLU A 367 -9.20 16.51 -8.65
N TYR A 368 -8.43 15.95 -9.58
CA TYR A 368 -8.34 16.50 -10.94
C TYR A 368 -9.68 16.46 -11.68
N PHE A 369 -10.49 15.41 -11.47
CA PHE A 369 -11.80 15.26 -12.12
C PHE A 369 -12.77 16.40 -11.76
N TYR A 370 -12.71 16.92 -10.52
CA TYR A 370 -13.57 18.01 -10.02
C TYR A 370 -12.89 19.38 -9.93
N ARG A 371 -11.75 19.57 -10.56
CA ARG A 371 -11.07 20.88 -10.54
C ARG A 371 -11.95 22.01 -11.08
N SER A 372 -11.85 23.18 -10.45
CA SER A 372 -12.65 24.36 -10.78
C SER A 372 -12.18 25.16 -12.01
N ASP A 373 -10.92 24.95 -12.46
CA ASP A 373 -10.32 25.69 -13.56
C ASP A 373 -10.64 25.10 -14.95
N ARG A 374 -11.64 24.23 -15.05
CA ARG A 374 -12.19 23.80 -16.35
C ARG A 374 -12.99 24.93 -16.96
N MET A 375 -12.69 25.24 -18.24
CA MET A 375 -13.49 26.21 -18.98
C MET A 375 -14.96 25.79 -19.00
N PRO A 376 -15.90 26.72 -18.76
CA PRO A 376 -17.31 26.40 -18.85
C PRO A 376 -17.64 25.96 -20.30
N TYR A 377 -18.54 25.00 -20.40
CA TYR A 377 -19.09 24.60 -21.69
C TYR A 377 -19.82 25.79 -22.30
N LYS A 378 -19.44 26.22 -23.50
CA LYS A 378 -20.11 27.29 -24.24
C LYS A 378 -21.00 26.63 -25.30
N GLY A 379 -22.29 26.77 -25.19
CA GLY A 379 -23.23 26.24 -26.19
C GLY A 379 -24.69 26.37 -25.74
N VAL A 380 -25.62 26.00 -26.61
CA VAL A 380 -27.07 26.11 -26.42
C VAL A 380 -27.56 25.41 -25.13
N TRP A 381 -26.88 24.34 -24.75
CA TRP A 381 -27.20 23.52 -23.55
C TRP A 381 -26.54 24.00 -22.27
N GLN A 382 -25.84 25.13 -22.28
CA GLN A 382 -25.08 25.63 -21.11
C GLN A 382 -25.96 25.72 -19.85
N ASN A 383 -27.13 26.34 -19.96
CA ASN A 383 -28.03 26.54 -18.81
C ASN A 383 -28.52 25.21 -18.20
N LEU A 384 -28.74 24.19 -19.03
CA LEU A 384 -29.16 22.88 -18.56
C LEU A 384 -28.01 22.15 -17.87
N PHE A 385 -26.82 22.08 -18.51
CA PHE A 385 -25.69 21.32 -17.97
C PHE A 385 -25.11 21.90 -16.68
N TYR A 386 -25.22 23.21 -16.45
CA TYR A 386 -24.75 23.87 -15.23
C TYR A 386 -25.86 24.07 -14.17
N LYS A 387 -27.10 23.64 -14.45
CA LYS A 387 -28.16 23.64 -13.46
C LYS A 387 -27.75 22.78 -12.28
N ARG A 388 -27.76 23.38 -11.07
CA ARG A 388 -27.44 22.69 -9.82
C ARG A 388 -28.65 21.90 -9.34
N ILE A 389 -28.37 20.68 -8.86
CA ILE A 389 -29.37 19.77 -8.31
C ILE A 389 -28.94 19.42 -6.89
N ARG A 390 -29.85 19.57 -5.96
CA ARG A 390 -29.76 19.09 -4.57
C ARG A 390 -30.72 17.94 -4.41
N LEU A 391 -30.20 16.75 -4.10
CA LEU A 391 -31.00 15.54 -3.99
C LEU A 391 -31.69 15.44 -2.61
N THR A 392 -31.18 16.13 -1.59
CA THR A 392 -31.69 16.13 -0.23
C THR A 392 -31.61 17.52 0.40
N PRO A 393 -32.50 17.87 1.39
CA PRO A 393 -32.40 19.12 2.14
C PRO A 393 -31.17 19.18 3.08
N TRP A 394 -30.50 18.03 3.31
CA TRP A 394 -29.32 17.90 4.17
C TRP A 394 -28.01 18.16 3.40
N THR A 395 -28.08 18.53 2.14
CA THR A 395 -26.94 18.84 1.28
C THR A 395 -26.09 19.94 1.92
N GLU A 396 -24.77 19.70 1.99
CA GLU A 396 -23.76 20.62 2.55
C GLU A 396 -23.92 20.94 4.05
N LYS A 397 -24.65 20.14 4.81
CA LYS A 397 -24.80 20.33 6.26
C LYS A 397 -23.44 20.22 6.95
N GLU A 398 -23.09 21.27 7.69
CA GLU A 398 -21.87 21.31 8.50
C GLU A 398 -22.12 20.74 9.89
N LEU A 399 -21.23 19.89 10.33
CA LEU A 399 -21.19 19.33 11.68
C LEU A 399 -19.96 19.88 12.39
N THR A 400 -20.17 20.51 13.52
CA THR A 400 -19.09 21.11 14.32
C THR A 400 -18.78 20.21 15.50
N PHE A 401 -17.51 19.79 15.59
CA PHE A 401 -17.01 18.96 16.68
C PHE A 401 -16.03 19.75 17.52
N GLU A 402 -16.26 19.82 18.82
CA GLU A 402 -15.28 20.33 19.77
C GLU A 402 -14.38 19.20 20.24
N LEU A 403 -13.08 19.29 19.94
CA LEU A 403 -12.14 18.32 20.49
C LEU A 403 -11.85 18.62 21.97
N PRO A 404 -11.85 17.57 22.83
CA PRO A 404 -11.41 17.73 24.21
C PRO A 404 -9.97 18.26 24.22
N ARG A 405 -9.71 19.18 25.13
CA ARG A 405 -8.38 19.79 25.34
C ARG A 405 -7.35 18.68 25.54
N GLU A 406 -6.24 18.69 24.76
CA GLU A 406 -5.12 17.81 25.07
C GLU A 406 -4.75 17.99 26.55
N ARG A 407 -4.84 16.93 27.34
CA ARG A 407 -4.42 16.97 28.76
C ARG A 407 -2.95 17.36 28.77
N GLY A 408 -2.57 18.37 29.55
CA GLY A 408 -1.20 18.88 29.64
C GLY A 408 -0.14 17.78 29.92
N ARG A 409 -0.55 16.66 30.53
CA ARG A 409 0.30 15.46 30.68
C ARG A 409 0.90 14.93 29.38
N TRP A 410 0.15 14.88 28.26
CA TRP A 410 0.68 14.38 26.98
C TRP A 410 1.68 15.33 26.34
N THR A 411 1.49 16.63 26.51
CA THR A 411 2.44 17.64 26.04
C THR A 411 3.76 17.57 26.80
N GLU A 412 3.74 17.35 28.11
CA GLU A 412 4.95 17.17 28.93
C GLU A 412 5.69 15.88 28.56
N VAL A 413 4.99 14.74 28.46
CA VAL A 413 5.58 13.47 28.03
C VAL A 413 6.25 13.61 26.68
N LYS A 414 5.56 14.22 25.71
CA LYS A 414 6.10 14.47 24.37
C LYS A 414 7.35 15.36 24.42
N ALA A 415 7.36 16.39 25.23
CA ALA A 415 8.52 17.28 25.40
C ALA A 415 9.74 16.52 25.96
N ILE A 416 9.53 15.62 26.93
CA ILE A 416 10.59 14.78 27.50
C ILE A 416 11.17 13.82 26.47
N PHE A 417 10.29 13.12 25.70
CA PHE A 417 10.73 12.23 24.63
C PHE A 417 11.54 12.99 23.56
N VAL A 418 11.11 14.18 23.17
CA VAL A 418 11.85 15.02 22.22
C VAL A 418 13.20 15.46 22.78
N ARG A 419 13.26 15.85 24.06
CA ARG A 419 14.50 16.28 24.72
C ARG A 419 15.49 15.14 24.88
N LYS A 420 15.02 13.92 25.20
CA LYS A 420 15.84 12.72 25.47
C LYS A 420 15.98 11.80 24.24
N LYS A 421 15.54 12.21 23.08
CA LYS A 421 15.49 11.36 21.86
C LYS A 421 16.81 10.66 21.53
N VAL A 422 17.95 11.34 21.71
CA VAL A 422 19.27 10.77 21.43
C VAL A 422 19.59 9.65 22.42
N SER A 423 19.38 9.89 23.71
CA SER A 423 19.62 8.88 24.74
C SER A 423 18.67 7.67 24.58
N ILE A 424 17.40 7.90 24.28
CA ILE A 424 16.42 6.84 23.99
C ILE A 424 16.88 6.00 22.81
N PHE A 425 17.32 6.66 21.73
CA PHE A 425 17.83 5.98 20.54
C PHE A 425 19.10 5.18 20.83
N LEU A 426 20.08 5.77 21.53
CA LEU A 426 21.34 5.09 21.85
C LEU A 426 21.11 3.88 22.76
N THR A 427 20.25 4.02 23.78
CA THR A 427 19.89 2.89 24.67
C THR A 427 19.22 1.78 23.87
N GLY A 428 18.23 2.11 23.04
CA GLY A 428 17.55 1.14 22.19
C GLY A 428 18.50 0.47 21.20
N PHE A 429 19.38 1.25 20.54
CA PHE A 429 20.34 0.73 19.58
C PHE A 429 21.38 -0.21 20.25
N PHE A 430 21.90 0.18 21.41
CA PHE A 430 22.86 -0.66 22.15
C PHE A 430 22.22 -2.00 22.54
N VAL A 431 21.00 -1.97 23.09
CA VAL A 431 20.28 -3.21 23.46
C VAL A 431 19.91 -4.02 22.22
N PHE A 432 19.54 -3.39 21.11
CA PHE A 432 19.32 -4.07 19.82
C PHE A 432 20.56 -4.87 19.39
N VAL A 433 21.72 -4.21 19.36
CA VAL A 433 22.97 -4.87 18.94
C VAL A 433 23.35 -5.99 19.91
N LEU A 434 23.27 -5.72 21.22
CA LEU A 434 23.63 -6.70 22.24
C LEU A 434 22.72 -7.94 22.16
N ALA A 435 21.41 -7.76 22.24
CA ALA A 435 20.45 -8.87 22.26
C ALA A 435 20.48 -9.66 20.93
N GLY A 436 20.55 -8.98 19.78
CA GLY A 436 20.65 -9.63 18.48
C GLY A 436 21.96 -10.43 18.31
N SER A 437 23.09 -9.84 18.73
CA SER A 437 24.38 -10.53 18.67
C SER A 437 24.43 -11.72 19.65
N CYS A 438 23.95 -11.53 20.89
CA CYS A 438 23.88 -12.64 21.85
C CYS A 438 23.06 -13.80 21.28
N TYR A 439 21.87 -13.53 20.74
CA TYR A 439 21.07 -14.58 20.12
C TYR A 439 21.83 -15.27 18.98
N TYR A 440 22.38 -14.51 18.05
CA TYR A 440 23.05 -15.04 16.87
C TYR A 440 24.26 -15.95 17.19
N TYR A 441 25.03 -15.59 18.21
CA TYR A 441 26.23 -16.36 18.58
C TYR A 441 26.00 -17.42 19.65
N MET A 442 24.91 -17.32 20.44
CA MET A 442 24.62 -18.27 21.53
C MET A 442 23.62 -19.35 21.10
N THR A 443 22.94 -19.18 19.97
CA THR A 443 22.02 -20.19 19.43
C THR A 443 22.53 -20.68 18.07
N GLU A 444 22.28 -21.93 17.78
CA GLU A 444 22.65 -22.54 16.50
C GLU A 444 21.49 -22.44 15.50
N PRO A 445 21.79 -22.19 14.21
CA PRO A 445 20.77 -22.25 13.17
C PRO A 445 20.19 -23.66 13.05
N ALA A 446 18.91 -23.78 12.73
CA ALA A 446 18.32 -25.07 12.41
C ALA A 446 19.11 -25.76 11.28
N GLN A 447 19.37 -27.04 11.42
CA GLN A 447 20.14 -27.80 10.40
C GLN A 447 19.26 -28.22 9.23
N ILE A 448 17.99 -28.44 9.47
CA ILE A 448 17.00 -28.91 8.51
C ILE A 448 15.71 -28.10 8.68
N ALA A 449 15.07 -27.73 7.57
CA ALA A 449 13.70 -27.26 7.56
C ALA A 449 12.84 -28.20 6.71
N TYR A 450 11.71 -28.60 7.21
CA TYR A 450 10.70 -29.31 6.44
C TYR A 450 9.61 -28.34 5.99
N VAL A 451 9.28 -28.40 4.71
CA VAL A 451 8.27 -27.53 4.08
C VAL A 451 7.15 -28.38 3.56
N GLU A 452 5.92 -28.03 3.90
CA GLU A 452 4.71 -28.69 3.40
C GLU A 452 4.62 -28.57 1.87
N VAL A 453 4.19 -29.64 1.21
CA VAL A 453 3.95 -29.65 -0.24
C VAL A 453 2.89 -28.62 -0.60
N GLY A 454 3.15 -27.83 -1.63
CA GLY A 454 2.24 -26.78 -2.10
C GLY A 454 2.52 -25.38 -1.51
N LEU A 455 3.39 -25.25 -0.49
CA LEU A 455 3.83 -23.95 0.01
C LEU A 455 5.00 -23.35 -0.78
N SER A 456 5.50 -24.05 -1.77
CA SER A 456 6.62 -23.61 -2.58
C SER A 456 6.21 -23.42 -4.04
N ASP A 457 6.62 -22.29 -4.61
CA ASP A 457 6.51 -22.02 -6.05
C ASP A 457 7.57 -22.83 -6.84
N TYR A 458 8.59 -23.36 -6.17
CA TYR A 458 9.68 -24.11 -6.78
C TYR A 458 10.33 -25.08 -5.77
N TRP A 459 10.31 -26.34 -6.08
CA TRP A 459 10.94 -27.39 -5.29
C TRP A 459 12.42 -27.55 -5.65
N PRO A 460 13.34 -27.45 -4.67
CA PRO A 460 14.77 -27.52 -4.95
C PRO A 460 15.27 -28.93 -5.25
N GLY A 461 14.45 -29.94 -5.21
CA GLY A 461 14.89 -31.31 -5.43
C GLY A 461 13.84 -32.35 -5.13
N GLU A 462 14.24 -33.58 -5.32
CA GLU A 462 13.39 -34.75 -5.48
C GLU A 462 13.15 -35.52 -4.18
N THR A 463 13.66 -35.05 -3.05
CA THR A 463 13.60 -35.82 -1.81
C THR A 463 12.36 -35.49 -1.01
N VAL A 464 11.30 -36.23 -1.26
CA VAL A 464 10.14 -36.30 -0.37
C VAL A 464 10.59 -36.85 0.97
N LYS A 465 10.20 -36.20 2.06
CA LYS A 465 10.54 -36.55 3.42
C LYS A 465 9.33 -37.08 4.16
N PRO A 466 9.53 -37.75 5.29
CA PRO A 466 8.44 -38.33 6.05
C PRO A 466 7.41 -37.29 6.48
N ASP A 467 6.20 -37.75 6.68
CA ASP A 467 5.15 -37.00 7.34
C ASP A 467 5.59 -36.49 8.72
N ARG A 468 4.94 -35.45 9.19
CA ARG A 468 5.19 -34.90 10.53
C ARG A 468 5.09 -35.96 11.62
N SER A 469 4.19 -36.92 11.50
CA SER A 469 4.01 -38.03 12.42
C SER A 469 5.20 -39.01 12.48
N GLN A 470 6.08 -38.99 11.46
CA GLN A 470 7.26 -39.82 11.36
C GLN A 470 8.54 -39.09 11.81
N LEU A 471 8.45 -37.81 12.22
CA LEU A 471 9.57 -37.06 12.75
C LEU A 471 9.91 -37.52 14.17
N PRO A 472 11.22 -37.61 14.54
CA PRO A 472 11.61 -37.92 15.92
C PRO A 472 11.07 -36.90 16.92
N GLU A 473 10.80 -37.32 18.15
CA GLU A 473 10.34 -36.41 19.21
C GLU A 473 11.36 -35.31 19.54
N ASP A 474 12.65 -35.63 19.41
CA ASP A 474 13.77 -34.70 19.59
C ASP A 474 14.16 -33.94 18.32
N PHE A 475 13.28 -33.90 17.33
CA PHE A 475 13.56 -33.22 16.07
C PHE A 475 13.91 -31.74 16.26
N ASN A 476 15.17 -31.42 16.06
CA ASN A 476 15.70 -30.04 16.07
C ASN A 476 15.71 -29.46 14.66
N GLY A 477 14.58 -29.02 14.18
CA GLY A 477 14.43 -28.44 12.86
C GLY A 477 13.26 -27.48 12.75
N LEU A 478 13.18 -26.76 11.65
CA LEU A 478 12.09 -25.83 11.36
C LEU A 478 11.01 -26.54 10.56
N ILE A 479 9.77 -26.46 11.01
CA ILE A 479 8.60 -26.94 10.28
C ILE A 479 7.83 -25.75 9.74
N ILE A 480 7.65 -25.70 8.42
CA ILE A 480 6.96 -24.63 7.71
C ILE A 480 5.66 -25.18 7.13
N GLY A 481 4.54 -24.64 7.57
CA GLY A 481 3.20 -25.05 7.19
C GLY A 481 2.45 -25.75 8.33
N ASN A 482 1.21 -26.11 8.05
CA ASN A 482 0.31 -26.79 9.00
C ASN A 482 0.21 -28.29 8.67
N ALA A 483 1.35 -28.98 8.50
CA ALA A 483 1.36 -30.40 8.21
C ALA A 483 0.63 -31.16 9.34
N ASP A 484 -0.47 -31.77 8.99
CA ASP A 484 -1.38 -32.48 9.91
C ASP A 484 -1.08 -33.99 10.05
N GLY A 485 0.09 -34.41 9.61
CA GLY A 485 0.55 -35.80 9.63
C GLY A 485 0.20 -36.61 8.39
N LYS A 486 -0.55 -36.02 7.45
CA LYS A 486 -0.90 -36.63 6.14
C LYS A 486 -0.25 -35.95 4.96
N THR A 487 0.41 -34.82 5.18
CA THR A 487 1.01 -33.99 4.13
C THR A 487 2.48 -34.32 4.02
N GLU A 488 2.93 -34.69 2.84
CA GLU A 488 4.35 -34.90 2.53
C GLU A 488 5.11 -33.58 2.67
N MET A 489 6.38 -33.66 3.09
CA MET A 489 7.24 -32.52 3.30
C MET A 489 8.56 -32.67 2.57
N TYR A 490 9.10 -31.55 2.07
CA TYR A 490 10.43 -31.49 1.49
C TYR A 490 11.44 -30.92 2.49
N ALA A 491 12.61 -31.53 2.56
CA ALA A 491 13.70 -31.03 3.39
C ALA A 491 14.52 -29.96 2.67
N LEU A 492 14.82 -28.87 3.38
CA LEU A 492 15.71 -27.79 2.94
C LEU A 492 16.90 -27.71 3.91
N THR A 493 18.09 -27.42 3.37
CA THR A 493 19.33 -27.30 4.14
C THR A 493 20.17 -26.12 3.60
N GLY A 494 21.17 -25.71 4.36
CA GLY A 494 22.17 -24.73 3.93
C GLY A 494 21.81 -23.26 4.15
N ASN A 495 22.20 -22.38 3.22
CA ASN A 495 22.14 -20.92 3.39
C ASN A 495 20.76 -20.36 3.72
N ILE A 496 19.71 -21.06 3.33
CA ILE A 496 18.33 -20.69 3.63
C ILE A 496 18.08 -20.61 5.16
N LEU A 497 18.63 -21.55 5.90
CA LEU A 497 18.47 -21.63 7.36
C LEU A 497 19.32 -20.59 8.10
N MET A 498 20.49 -20.24 7.56
CA MET A 498 21.30 -19.14 8.10
C MET A 498 20.58 -17.78 7.94
N LEU A 499 19.87 -17.56 6.84
CA LEU A 499 19.07 -16.35 6.67
C LEU A 499 17.91 -16.29 7.67
N GLU A 500 17.26 -17.43 7.94
CA GLU A 500 16.22 -17.53 8.98
C GLU A 500 16.78 -17.17 10.35
N HIS A 501 17.90 -17.78 10.74
CA HIS A 501 18.56 -17.52 12.01
C HIS A 501 18.97 -16.04 12.17
N PHE A 502 19.55 -15.44 11.12
CA PHE A 502 19.87 -14.01 11.10
C PHE A 502 18.62 -13.14 11.27
N ARG A 503 17.51 -13.48 10.61
CA ARG A 503 16.25 -12.77 10.72
C ARG A 503 15.69 -12.82 12.15
N GLU A 504 15.76 -13.98 12.80
CA GLU A 504 15.33 -14.15 14.20
C GLU A 504 16.17 -13.29 15.14
N ALA A 505 17.49 -13.29 14.96
CA ALA A 505 18.41 -12.45 15.73
C ALA A 505 18.09 -10.96 15.59
N VAL A 506 17.87 -10.48 14.36
CA VAL A 506 17.50 -9.07 14.08
C VAL A 506 16.14 -8.75 14.71
N SER A 507 15.18 -9.65 14.64
CA SER A 507 13.82 -9.44 15.18
C SER A 507 13.82 -9.36 16.69
N LEU A 508 14.52 -10.27 17.36
CA LEU A 508 14.69 -10.26 18.82
C LEU A 508 15.43 -8.98 19.26
N GLY A 509 16.53 -8.66 18.59
CA GLY A 509 17.29 -7.44 18.86
C GLY A 509 16.40 -6.20 18.74
N LEU A 510 15.58 -6.11 17.67
CA LEU A 510 14.67 -4.99 17.46
C LEU A 510 13.60 -4.89 18.55
N ALA A 511 13.00 -6.01 18.95
CA ALA A 511 12.01 -6.05 20.02
C ALA A 511 12.60 -5.59 21.36
N CYS A 512 13.76 -6.13 21.73
CA CYS A 512 14.49 -5.76 22.95
C CYS A 512 14.92 -4.29 22.93
N GLY A 513 15.45 -3.81 21.80
CA GLY A 513 15.88 -2.42 21.64
C GLY A 513 14.73 -1.42 21.73
N LEU A 514 13.60 -1.70 21.11
CA LEU A 514 12.39 -0.86 21.19
C LEU A 514 11.84 -0.83 22.63
N ALA A 515 11.79 -1.99 23.29
CA ALA A 515 11.36 -2.07 24.69
C ALA A 515 12.28 -1.26 25.62
N ALA A 516 13.60 -1.43 25.49
CA ALA A 516 14.59 -0.68 26.29
C ALA A 516 14.50 0.83 26.07
N GLY A 517 14.39 1.27 24.81
CA GLY A 517 14.18 2.68 24.48
C GLY A 517 12.90 3.26 25.08
N ALA A 518 11.80 2.53 25.00
CA ALA A 518 10.51 2.90 25.59
C ALA A 518 10.59 2.99 27.12
N LEU A 519 11.19 2.00 27.79
CA LEU A 519 11.38 1.98 29.25
C LEU A 519 12.26 3.12 29.72
N TYR A 520 13.36 3.41 29.02
CA TYR A 520 14.21 4.57 29.33
C TYR A 520 13.46 5.90 29.20
N GLY A 521 12.64 6.05 28.14
CA GLY A 521 11.79 7.21 27.94
C GLY A 521 10.76 7.39 29.06
N MET A 522 10.05 6.33 29.43
CA MET A 522 9.09 6.34 30.54
C MET A 522 9.75 6.61 31.90
N GLY A 523 10.89 5.98 32.19
CA GLY A 523 11.67 6.25 33.39
C GLY A 523 12.12 7.71 33.51
N SER A 524 12.55 8.30 32.38
CA SER A 524 12.88 9.72 32.30
C SER A 524 11.69 10.63 32.62
N CYS A 525 10.47 10.24 32.21
CA CYS A 525 9.25 10.96 32.56
C CYS A 525 8.92 10.87 34.07
N MET A 526 9.12 9.73 34.69
CA MET A 526 8.87 9.53 36.13
C MET A 526 9.85 10.34 37.00
N VAL A 527 11.14 10.34 36.64
CA VAL A 527 12.17 11.10 37.37
C VAL A 527 11.92 12.61 37.29
N GLN A 528 11.51 13.11 36.14
CA GLN A 528 11.21 14.54 35.99
C GLN A 528 9.96 14.96 36.75
N LYS A 529 8.97 14.06 36.86
CA LYS A 529 7.79 14.30 37.69
C LYS A 529 8.10 14.39 39.18
N LYS A 530 9.06 13.58 39.69
CA LYS A 530 9.54 13.66 41.09
C LYS A 530 10.33 14.95 41.38
N LYS A 531 10.96 15.57 40.37
CA LYS A 531 11.70 16.82 40.55
C LYS A 531 10.82 18.08 40.50
N ASN A 532 9.63 17.98 39.93
CA ASN A 532 8.70 19.10 39.73
C ASN A 532 7.50 19.07 40.68
N GLY A 533 7.34 18.05 41.51
CA GLY A 533 6.39 17.93 42.62
C GLY A 533 7.10 17.89 43.94
#